data_4cceba5200799e7538a5c4ec6599c81d
#
_entry.id   4cceba5200799e7538a5c4ec6599c81d
#
_cell.length_a   1.000
_cell.length_b   1.000
_cell.length_c   1.000
_cell.angle_alpha   90.00
_cell.angle_beta   90.00
_cell.angle_gamma   90.00
#
_symmetry.space_group_name_H-M   'P 1'
#
loop_
_entity.id
_entity.type
_entity.pdbx_description
1 polymer ?
#
loop_
_entity_poly.entity_id
_entity_poly.type
_entity_poly.pdbx_seq_one_letter_code
_entity_poly.pdbx_strand_id
1 'polypeptide(L)'
;ALPILLFSWTGNAVLSKEMERAYKNQALKEGAAADAVTFNENSENCYLDPRCEVLWFRPTPFDSLTTSPLPTENLKRDFNGVMNGETNVGGSYLNRYSANRCILSSDAMNKDYWWNLAREIVWMGYSESLFLKAEAALRWPSLVDETAEALYLKGIKASMDYYEIDADKANEYISHLDGVKAFAGGSKEEQLEQIITQKWIAVFPNGNEGWAEVRRTDYPRYLLAPVNGNNSNGEVASGKLIKRINYPNSESRNPNKPGNVNQGSRVWWDVADTMNDKGQWHTPNNFR
;
A
#
# COMPACT_ATOMS: atom_id res chain seq x y z
N ALA A 1 11.20 12.52 6.20
CA ALA A 1 12.13 13.19 5.27
C ALA A 1 12.36 12.37 3.98
N LEU A 2 12.36 11.05 4.05
CA LEU A 2 12.54 10.17 2.87
C LEU A 2 11.46 10.32 1.78
N PRO A 3 10.17 10.45 2.07
CA PRO A 3 9.15 10.62 1.03
C PRO A 3 9.37 11.88 0.18
N ILE A 4 9.76 12.99 0.80
CA ILE A 4 9.99 14.27 0.10
C ILE A 4 11.20 14.18 -0.82
N LEU A 5 12.26 13.50 -0.42
CA LEU A 5 13.47 13.32 -1.24
C LEU A 5 13.24 12.39 -2.43
N LEU A 6 12.44 11.34 -2.27
CA LEU A 6 12.09 10.44 -3.36
C LEU A 6 11.26 11.17 -4.44
N PHE A 7 10.38 12.06 -4.04
CA PHE A 7 9.52 12.79 -4.97
C PHE A 7 10.23 13.99 -5.62
N SER A 8 11.15 14.62 -4.95
CA SER A 8 11.75 15.86 -5.47
C SER A 8 12.96 15.65 -6.40
N TRP A 9 13.65 14.53 -6.32
CA TRP A 9 14.93 14.40 -7.00
C TRP A 9 15.01 13.37 -8.10
N THR A 10 14.21 12.33 -8.06
CA THR A 10 14.33 11.26 -9.05
C THR A 10 13.25 11.25 -10.14
N GLY A 11 12.16 11.97 -9.95
CA GLY A 11 11.07 12.03 -10.93
C GLY A 11 10.42 10.68 -11.28
N ASN A 12 10.78 9.62 -10.58
CA ASN A 12 10.58 8.23 -11.02
C ASN A 12 9.72 7.41 -10.04
N ALA A 13 8.85 8.04 -9.24
CA ALA A 13 7.93 7.28 -8.41
C ALA A 13 6.81 6.71 -9.27
N VAL A 14 6.72 5.40 -9.30
CA VAL A 14 5.67 4.64 -9.98
C VAL A 14 4.85 3.85 -8.96
N LEU A 15 3.63 3.54 -9.35
CA LEU A 15 2.75 2.69 -8.57
C LEU A 15 3.42 1.33 -8.30
N SER A 16 3.35 0.83 -7.08
CA SER A 16 3.75 -0.54 -6.80
C SER A 16 2.61 -1.51 -7.11
N LYS A 17 2.94 -2.75 -7.44
CA LYS A 17 1.94 -3.80 -7.70
C LYS A 17 1.09 -4.08 -6.47
N GLU A 18 1.66 -3.97 -5.29
CA GLU A 18 0.96 -4.13 -4.01
C GLU A 18 -0.13 -3.07 -3.83
N MET A 19 0.20 -1.81 -4.09
CA MET A 19 -0.77 -0.71 -3.97
C MET A 19 -1.83 -0.79 -5.09
N GLU A 20 -1.45 -1.18 -6.30
CA GLU A 20 -2.41 -1.45 -7.39
C GLU A 20 -3.44 -2.49 -6.94
N ARG A 21 -2.97 -3.61 -6.39
CA ARG A 21 -3.86 -4.67 -5.88
C ARG A 21 -4.74 -4.19 -4.76
N ALA A 22 -4.21 -3.38 -3.85
CA ALA A 22 -5.01 -2.78 -2.79
C ALA A 22 -6.15 -1.92 -3.34
N TYR A 23 -5.91 -1.09 -4.34
CA TYR A 23 -6.95 -0.27 -4.97
C TYR A 23 -8.01 -1.08 -5.73
N LYS A 24 -7.66 -2.24 -6.27
CA LYS A 24 -8.53 -3.04 -7.16
C LYS A 24 -9.24 -4.21 -6.47
N ASN A 25 -8.97 -4.48 -5.19
CA ASN A 25 -9.48 -5.68 -4.53
C ASN A 25 -10.28 -5.42 -3.25
N GLN A 26 -10.64 -4.16 -2.97
CA GLN A 26 -11.48 -3.84 -1.81
C GLN A 26 -12.99 -3.89 -2.13
N ALA A 27 -13.35 -3.61 -3.38
CA ALA A 27 -14.73 -3.53 -3.84
C ALA A 27 -14.87 -4.20 -5.21
N LEU A 28 -15.07 -5.50 -5.24
CA LEU A 28 -15.20 -6.27 -6.49
C LEU A 28 -16.62 -6.25 -7.02
N LYS A 29 -16.75 -6.25 -8.35
CA LYS A 29 -18.03 -6.45 -9.03
C LYS A 29 -18.44 -7.92 -8.98
N GLU A 30 -19.73 -8.18 -9.13
CA GLU A 30 -20.29 -9.53 -9.14
C GLU A 30 -19.62 -10.41 -10.22
N GLY A 31 -19.23 -11.62 -9.84
CA GLY A 31 -18.54 -12.56 -10.73
C GLY A 31 -17.02 -12.35 -10.86
N ALA A 32 -16.48 -11.31 -10.29
CA ALA A 32 -15.04 -11.13 -10.23
C ALA A 32 -14.43 -12.03 -9.15
N ALA A 33 -13.54 -12.93 -9.54
CA ALA A 33 -12.83 -13.77 -8.59
C ALA A 33 -11.69 -12.96 -7.92
N ALA A 34 -11.71 -12.89 -6.60
CA ALA A 34 -10.53 -12.58 -5.82
C ALA A 34 -10.52 -13.50 -4.60
N ASP A 35 -9.69 -14.50 -4.66
CA ASP A 35 -9.27 -15.22 -3.47
C ASP A 35 -7.91 -14.69 -2.99
N ALA A 36 -7.42 -15.23 -1.91
CA ALA A 36 -6.13 -14.85 -1.34
C ALA A 36 -4.92 -15.19 -2.24
N VAL A 37 -5.15 -15.88 -3.35
CA VAL A 37 -4.12 -16.35 -4.28
C VAL A 37 -4.22 -15.61 -5.63
N THR A 38 -5.45 -15.37 -6.09
CA THR A 38 -5.72 -14.75 -7.40
C THR A 38 -6.31 -13.36 -7.20
N PHE A 39 -5.47 -12.34 -7.25
CA PHE A 39 -5.93 -10.95 -7.13
C PHE A 39 -6.52 -10.47 -8.46
N ASN A 40 -7.57 -9.65 -8.36
CA ASN A 40 -8.07 -8.90 -9.50
C ASN A 40 -7.04 -7.82 -9.91
N GLU A 41 -6.67 -7.82 -11.17
CA GLU A 41 -5.74 -6.84 -11.75
C GLU A 41 -6.41 -5.95 -12.81
N ASN A 42 -7.74 -6.03 -12.97
CA ASN A 42 -8.48 -5.27 -13.96
C ASN A 42 -9.47 -4.32 -13.29
N SER A 43 -9.34 -3.02 -13.53
CA SER A 43 -10.25 -1.99 -13.00
C SER A 43 -11.70 -2.15 -13.49
N GLU A 44 -11.94 -2.84 -14.60
CA GLU A 44 -13.31 -3.11 -15.07
C GLU A 44 -14.06 -4.09 -14.17
N ASN A 45 -13.35 -4.93 -13.44
CA ASN A 45 -13.88 -5.95 -12.55
C ASN A 45 -14.09 -5.46 -11.11
N CYS A 46 -13.84 -4.20 -10.83
CA CYS A 46 -13.99 -3.63 -9.50
C CYS A 46 -14.62 -2.23 -9.54
N TYR A 47 -15.08 -1.78 -8.39
CA TYR A 47 -15.27 -0.37 -8.11
C TYR A 47 -13.92 0.15 -7.64
N LEU A 48 -13.17 0.75 -8.57
CA LEU A 48 -11.81 1.19 -8.31
C LEU A 48 -11.79 2.22 -7.19
N ASP A 49 -10.84 2.09 -6.28
CA ASP A 49 -10.62 3.09 -5.25
C ASP A 49 -10.33 4.46 -5.90
N PRO A 50 -11.17 5.48 -5.66
CA PRO A 50 -11.04 6.76 -6.35
C PRO A 50 -9.76 7.52 -6.01
N ARG A 51 -9.08 7.21 -4.89
CA ARG A 51 -7.77 7.76 -4.55
C ARG A 51 -6.70 7.39 -5.59
N CYS A 52 -6.87 6.24 -6.26
CA CYS A 52 -5.98 5.81 -7.33
C CYS A 52 -5.97 6.82 -8.48
N GLU A 53 -7.13 7.33 -8.89
CA GLU A 53 -7.25 8.30 -9.99
C GLU A 53 -6.66 9.68 -9.66
N VAL A 54 -6.65 10.05 -8.39
CA VAL A 54 -6.07 11.31 -7.92
C VAL A 54 -4.54 11.23 -7.83
N LEU A 55 -4.02 10.08 -7.42
CA LEU A 55 -2.59 9.91 -7.09
C LEU A 55 -1.75 9.44 -8.28
N TRP A 56 -2.34 8.76 -9.26
CA TRP A 56 -1.60 8.08 -10.30
C TRP A 56 -2.12 8.41 -11.69
N PHE A 57 -1.22 8.41 -12.67
CA PHE A 57 -1.57 8.44 -14.09
C PHE A 57 -1.76 7.02 -14.61
N ARG A 58 -2.67 6.84 -15.55
CA ARG A 58 -2.69 5.62 -16.36
C ARG A 58 -1.47 5.60 -17.27
N PRO A 59 -0.86 4.44 -17.57
CA PRO A 59 0.24 4.35 -18.51
C PRO A 59 -0.15 4.98 -19.86
N THR A 60 0.78 5.72 -20.44
CA THR A 60 0.54 6.36 -21.75
C THR A 60 0.91 5.42 -22.88
N PRO A 61 0.22 5.45 -24.04
CA PRO A 61 0.54 4.59 -25.18
C PRO A 61 1.77 5.05 -25.98
N PHE A 62 2.49 6.07 -25.51
CA PHE A 62 3.66 6.62 -26.20
C PHE A 62 4.92 6.41 -25.37
N ASP A 63 5.96 5.95 -26.03
CA ASP A 63 7.30 6.10 -25.51
C ASP A 63 7.75 7.55 -25.73
N SER A 64 7.76 8.33 -24.67
CA SER A 64 8.20 9.73 -24.72
C SER A 64 9.67 9.89 -25.12
N LEU A 65 10.45 8.82 -25.09
CA LEU A 65 11.86 8.81 -25.45
C LEU A 65 12.12 8.36 -26.89
N THR A 66 11.23 7.56 -27.47
CA THR A 66 11.42 7.02 -28.83
C THR A 66 10.46 7.61 -29.87
N THR A 67 9.50 8.44 -29.45
CA THR A 67 8.44 8.99 -30.35
C THR A 67 7.65 7.94 -31.15
N SER A 68 7.87 6.66 -30.87
CA SER A 68 7.16 5.57 -31.52
C SER A 68 5.95 5.17 -30.72
N PRO A 69 4.76 5.07 -31.32
CA PRO A 69 3.60 4.52 -30.63
C PRO A 69 3.90 3.08 -30.24
N LEU A 70 3.70 2.75 -28.97
CA LEU A 70 3.70 1.35 -28.54
C LEU A 70 2.50 0.64 -29.18
N PRO A 71 2.60 -0.66 -29.50
CA PRO A 71 1.47 -1.42 -30.01
C PRO A 71 0.28 -1.28 -29.06
N THR A 72 -0.78 -0.68 -29.53
CA THR A 72 -1.97 -0.31 -28.73
C THR A 72 -2.74 -1.51 -28.19
N GLU A 73 -2.54 -2.66 -28.79
CA GLU A 73 -3.20 -3.93 -28.45
C GLU A 73 -2.73 -4.56 -27.13
N ASN A 74 -1.55 -4.19 -26.63
CA ASN A 74 -0.99 -4.74 -25.39
C ASN A 74 -0.98 -3.75 -24.21
N LEU A 75 -1.39 -2.51 -24.44
CA LEU A 75 -1.51 -1.52 -23.40
C LEU A 75 -2.95 -1.52 -22.86
N LYS A 76 -3.22 -2.36 -21.89
CA LYS A 76 -4.38 -2.15 -21.05
C LYS A 76 -4.25 -0.74 -20.49
N ARG A 77 -5.18 0.15 -20.84
CA ARG A 77 -5.27 1.52 -20.31
C ARG A 77 -5.67 1.53 -18.83
N ASP A 78 -5.21 0.56 -18.09
CA ASP A 78 -5.48 0.38 -16.69
C ASP A 78 -4.29 0.85 -15.85
N PHE A 79 -4.52 1.13 -14.58
CA PHE A 79 -3.43 1.36 -13.64
C PHE A 79 -2.59 0.10 -13.54
N ASN A 80 -1.29 0.27 -13.62
CA ASN A 80 -0.34 -0.85 -13.60
C ASN A 80 0.82 -0.51 -12.68
N GLY A 81 1.04 -1.36 -11.69
CA GLY A 81 2.11 -1.24 -10.70
C GLY A 81 3.32 -2.10 -11.05
N VAL A 82 4.50 -1.62 -10.67
CA VAL A 82 5.75 -2.36 -10.80
C VAL A 82 5.88 -3.38 -9.67
N MET A 83 6.34 -4.58 -9.99
CA MET A 83 6.64 -5.60 -8.99
C MET A 83 7.88 -5.21 -8.17
N ASN A 84 7.81 -5.41 -6.86
CA ASN A 84 8.97 -5.17 -6.00
C ASN A 84 10.17 -6.05 -6.45
N GLY A 85 11.36 -5.43 -6.55
CA GLY A 85 12.58 -6.12 -7.00
C GLY A 85 12.70 -6.30 -8.52
N GLU A 86 11.81 -5.73 -9.33
CA GLU A 86 11.96 -5.74 -10.77
C GLU A 86 13.13 -4.85 -11.22
N THR A 87 14.04 -5.43 -12.00
CA THR A 87 15.31 -4.75 -12.39
C THR A 87 15.24 -4.06 -13.74
N ASN A 88 14.27 -4.40 -14.59
CA ASN A 88 14.14 -3.89 -15.95
C ASN A 88 13.11 -2.77 -16.09
N VAL A 89 13.14 -1.83 -15.18
CA VAL A 89 12.36 -0.58 -15.26
C VAL A 89 13.10 0.49 -16.07
N GLY A 90 13.66 0.13 -17.21
CA GLY A 90 14.44 1.05 -18.06
C GLY A 90 13.68 2.26 -18.54
N GLY A 91 14.29 3.10 -19.38
CA GLY A 91 13.82 4.43 -19.81
C GLY A 91 12.39 4.56 -20.36
N SER A 92 11.71 3.44 -20.61
CA SER A 92 10.28 3.39 -21.00
C SER A 92 9.33 2.96 -19.89
N TYR A 93 9.76 2.99 -18.63
CA TYR A 93 8.94 2.54 -17.49
C TYR A 93 7.63 3.34 -17.34
N LEU A 94 7.63 4.64 -17.64
CA LEU A 94 6.44 5.49 -17.60
C LEU A 94 5.34 5.07 -18.58
N ASN A 95 5.70 4.32 -19.62
CA ASN A 95 4.75 3.80 -20.60
C ASN A 95 4.14 2.47 -20.16
N ARG A 96 4.80 1.76 -19.25
CA ARG A 96 4.38 0.46 -18.74
C ARG A 96 3.68 0.55 -17.40
N TYR A 97 4.11 1.50 -16.56
CA TYR A 97 3.67 1.63 -15.18
C TYR A 97 3.03 2.98 -14.90
N SER A 98 2.12 3.00 -13.97
CA SER A 98 1.42 4.20 -13.54
C SER A 98 2.34 5.12 -12.77
N ALA A 99 2.65 6.27 -13.34
CA ALA A 99 3.48 7.27 -12.68
C ALA A 99 2.67 8.08 -11.66
N ASN A 100 3.35 8.57 -10.63
CA ASN A 100 2.73 9.46 -9.66
C ASN A 100 2.40 10.81 -10.31
N ARG A 101 1.18 11.30 -10.14
CA ARG A 101 0.71 12.56 -10.74
C ARG A 101 1.49 13.77 -10.29
N CYS A 102 2.06 13.71 -9.10
CA CYS A 102 2.83 14.82 -8.55
C CYS A 102 4.18 15.05 -9.21
N ILE A 103 4.69 14.07 -9.94
CA ILE A 103 6.06 14.10 -10.49
C ILE A 103 6.08 14.60 -11.93
N LEU A 104 5.04 14.31 -12.70
CA LEU A 104 5.04 14.54 -14.15
C LEU A 104 4.43 15.87 -14.58
N SER A 105 3.82 16.62 -13.69
CA SER A 105 3.13 17.82 -14.14
C SER A 105 3.94 19.08 -13.85
N SER A 106 4.35 19.73 -14.91
CA SER A 106 4.57 21.17 -14.96
C SER A 106 3.26 21.96 -14.77
N ASP A 107 2.14 21.28 -14.62
CA ASP A 107 0.82 21.85 -14.58
C ASP A 107 0.52 22.56 -13.27
N ALA A 108 -0.08 23.76 -13.41
CA ALA A 108 -0.52 24.57 -12.29
C ALA A 108 -1.52 23.87 -11.36
N MET A 109 -2.21 22.84 -11.83
CA MET A 109 -3.17 22.05 -11.05
C MET A 109 -2.51 21.19 -9.96
N ASN A 110 -1.21 20.88 -10.08
CA ASN A 110 -0.50 20.10 -9.08
C ASN A 110 0.28 20.94 -8.06
N LYS A 111 0.13 22.25 -8.09
CA LYS A 111 0.78 23.14 -7.11
C LYS A 111 0.36 22.85 -5.68
N ASP A 112 -0.81 22.28 -5.51
CA ASP A 112 -1.41 22.08 -4.19
C ASP A 112 -1.14 20.70 -3.60
N TYR A 113 -0.71 19.72 -4.41
CA TYR A 113 -0.57 18.36 -3.89
C TYR A 113 0.79 18.09 -3.23
N TRP A 114 1.81 17.74 -3.96
CA TRP A 114 3.02 17.19 -3.32
C TRP A 114 4.26 18.05 -3.49
N TRP A 115 4.26 18.92 -4.49
CA TRP A 115 5.38 19.79 -4.83
C TRP A 115 5.41 21.10 -4.07
N ASN A 116 4.31 21.47 -3.48
CA ASN A 116 4.28 22.72 -2.75
C ASN A 116 5.19 22.61 -1.53
N LEU A 117 6.36 23.23 -1.61
CA LEU A 117 7.31 23.28 -0.50
C LEU A 117 6.74 24.00 0.73
N ALA A 118 5.68 24.77 0.54
CA ALA A 118 4.96 25.46 1.61
C ALA A 118 3.80 24.62 2.16
N ARG A 119 3.59 23.38 1.66
CA ARG A 119 2.53 22.53 2.16
C ARG A 119 2.79 22.13 3.61
N GLU A 120 1.72 22.05 4.37
CA GLU A 120 1.75 21.53 5.74
C GLU A 120 2.26 20.08 5.77
N ILE A 121 3.15 19.82 6.72
CA ILE A 121 3.61 18.45 6.98
C ILE A 121 2.61 17.79 7.90
N VAL A 122 1.90 16.81 7.39
CA VAL A 122 0.98 16.00 8.17
C VAL A 122 1.78 14.97 8.98
N TRP A 123 1.79 15.11 10.28
CA TRP A 123 2.41 14.14 11.20
C TRP A 123 1.52 12.93 11.42
N MET A 124 0.22 13.16 11.56
CA MET A 124 -0.81 12.15 11.75
C MET A 124 -2.12 12.67 11.15
N GLY A 125 -2.66 11.92 10.20
CA GLY A 125 -3.91 12.27 9.54
C GLY A 125 -5.13 11.93 10.39
N TYR A 126 -6.23 12.67 10.19
CA TYR A 126 -7.50 12.35 10.85
C TYR A 126 -8.00 10.96 10.48
N SER A 127 -7.86 10.56 9.23
CA SER A 127 -8.17 9.18 8.77
C SER A 127 -7.39 8.13 9.55
N GLU A 128 -6.10 8.36 9.78
CA GLU A 128 -5.26 7.46 10.55
C GLU A 128 -5.75 7.30 11.98
N SER A 129 -6.10 8.39 12.66
CA SER A 129 -6.64 8.34 14.03
C SER A 129 -7.96 7.58 14.10
N LEU A 130 -8.81 7.69 13.07
CA LEU A 130 -10.06 6.93 12.98
C LEU A 130 -9.81 5.43 12.79
N PHE A 131 -8.84 5.03 11.99
CA PHE A 131 -8.48 3.61 11.84
C PHE A 131 -7.87 3.03 13.12
N LEU A 132 -7.04 3.78 13.84
CA LEU A 132 -6.55 3.36 15.16
C LEU A 132 -7.68 3.20 16.16
N LYS A 133 -8.64 4.12 16.16
CA LYS A 133 -9.84 4.00 16.99
C LYS A 133 -10.72 2.82 16.57
N ALA A 134 -10.82 2.52 15.26
CA ALA A 134 -11.55 1.35 14.76
C ALA A 134 -10.91 0.03 15.24
N GLU A 135 -9.59 -0.07 15.20
CA GLU A 135 -8.88 -1.22 15.76
C GLU A 135 -9.10 -1.33 17.28
N ALA A 136 -9.04 -0.22 17.99
CA ALA A 136 -9.33 -0.21 19.42
C ALA A 136 -10.77 -0.67 19.74
N ALA A 137 -11.76 -0.24 18.97
CA ALA A 137 -13.15 -0.67 19.10
C ALA A 137 -13.30 -2.17 18.79
N LEU A 138 -12.55 -2.70 17.83
CA LEU A 138 -12.55 -4.11 17.51
C LEU A 138 -11.97 -4.98 18.64
N ARG A 139 -10.88 -4.52 19.27
CA ARG A 139 -10.18 -5.25 20.33
C ARG A 139 -10.88 -5.09 21.68
N TRP A 140 -11.35 -3.89 21.99
CA TRP A 140 -11.92 -3.51 23.28
C TRP A 140 -13.25 -2.74 23.12
N PRO A 141 -14.31 -3.40 22.61
CA PRO A 141 -15.57 -2.73 22.26
C PRO A 141 -16.26 -2.04 23.44
N SER A 142 -15.98 -2.46 24.68
CA SER A 142 -16.54 -1.81 25.88
C SER A 142 -15.86 -0.49 26.26
N LEU A 143 -14.70 -0.17 25.64
CA LEU A 143 -13.92 1.03 25.93
C LEU A 143 -14.08 2.14 24.87
N VAL A 144 -14.79 1.86 23.80
CA VAL A 144 -14.97 2.78 22.67
C VAL A 144 -16.47 2.95 22.39
N ASP A 145 -16.92 4.18 22.36
CA ASP A 145 -18.36 4.51 22.24
C ASP A 145 -18.94 4.20 20.84
N GLU A 146 -18.08 4.08 19.82
CA GLU A 146 -18.48 3.81 18.45
C GLU A 146 -18.06 2.40 18.01
N THR A 147 -18.83 1.82 17.09
CA THR A 147 -18.48 0.50 16.53
C THR A 147 -17.25 0.55 15.63
N ALA A 148 -16.51 -0.55 15.56
CA ALA A 148 -15.35 -0.66 14.67
C ALA A 148 -15.73 -0.39 13.20
N GLU A 149 -16.90 -0.88 12.75
CA GLU A 149 -17.42 -0.64 11.40
C GLU A 149 -17.67 0.86 11.12
N ALA A 150 -18.36 1.55 12.01
CA ALA A 150 -18.64 2.96 11.83
C ALA A 150 -17.34 3.79 11.75
N LEU A 151 -16.37 3.48 12.59
CA LEU A 151 -15.07 4.14 12.60
C LEU A 151 -14.25 3.81 11.35
N TYR A 152 -14.30 2.57 10.89
CA TYR A 152 -13.68 2.12 9.65
C TYR A 152 -14.20 2.91 8.44
N LEU A 153 -15.52 3.01 8.28
CA LEU A 153 -16.14 3.76 7.18
C LEU A 153 -15.85 5.27 7.28
N LYS A 154 -15.87 5.84 8.48
CA LYS A 154 -15.45 7.22 8.72
C LYS A 154 -13.97 7.45 8.34
N GLY A 155 -13.09 6.49 8.63
CA GLY A 155 -11.67 6.55 8.28
C GLY A 155 -11.45 6.59 6.77
N ILE A 156 -12.17 5.77 6.02
CA ILE A 156 -12.13 5.76 4.55
C ILE A 156 -12.61 7.11 4.00
N LYS A 157 -13.77 7.56 4.49
CA LYS A 157 -14.32 8.85 4.05
C LYS A 157 -13.36 10.01 4.35
N ALA A 158 -12.80 10.07 5.55
CA ALA A 158 -11.85 11.11 5.92
C ALA A 158 -10.58 11.09 5.04
N SER A 159 -10.12 9.90 4.63
CA SER A 159 -9.02 9.78 3.67
C SER A 159 -9.39 10.32 2.29
N MET A 160 -10.62 10.08 1.83
CA MET A 160 -11.11 10.59 0.55
C MET A 160 -11.32 12.09 0.57
N ASP A 161 -11.87 12.62 1.66
CA ASP A 161 -12.05 14.05 1.87
C ASP A 161 -10.69 14.78 1.87
N TYR A 162 -9.65 14.17 2.43
CA TYR A 162 -8.29 14.72 2.41
C TYR A 162 -7.73 14.87 0.98
N TYR A 163 -8.10 13.99 0.07
CA TYR A 163 -7.72 14.05 -1.35
C TYR A 163 -8.74 14.81 -2.21
N GLU A 164 -9.72 15.48 -1.59
CA GLU A 164 -10.77 16.24 -2.27
C GLU A 164 -11.55 15.41 -3.31
N ILE A 165 -11.72 14.13 -3.02
CA ILE A 165 -12.51 13.24 -3.87
C ILE A 165 -13.97 13.62 -3.76
N ASP A 166 -14.63 13.72 -4.93
CA ASP A 166 -16.04 13.99 -5.03
C ASP A 166 -16.88 13.08 -4.12
N ALA A 167 -17.83 13.67 -3.40
CA ALA A 167 -18.58 12.96 -2.38
C ALA A 167 -19.43 11.81 -2.95
N ASP A 168 -19.95 11.93 -4.16
CA ASP A 168 -20.77 10.89 -4.79
C ASP A 168 -19.88 9.71 -5.17
N LYS A 169 -18.69 9.95 -5.72
CA LYS A 169 -17.71 8.90 -6.00
C LYS A 169 -17.22 8.20 -4.74
N ALA A 170 -16.97 8.95 -3.67
CA ALA A 170 -16.57 8.39 -2.39
C ALA A 170 -17.66 7.49 -1.81
N ASN A 171 -18.91 7.96 -1.82
CA ASN A 171 -20.08 7.22 -1.34
C ASN A 171 -20.36 5.97 -2.19
N GLU A 172 -20.23 6.08 -3.52
CA GLU A 172 -20.36 4.94 -4.42
C GLU A 172 -19.36 3.85 -4.07
N TYR A 173 -18.08 4.18 -3.97
CA TYR A 173 -17.03 3.23 -3.59
C TYR A 173 -17.30 2.59 -2.22
N ILE A 174 -17.62 3.40 -1.21
CA ILE A 174 -17.91 2.92 0.15
C ILE A 174 -19.10 1.97 0.16
N SER A 175 -20.14 2.24 -0.63
CA SER A 175 -21.33 1.39 -0.70
C SER A 175 -21.05 -0.01 -1.26
N HIS A 176 -19.98 -0.15 -2.03
CA HIS A 176 -19.58 -1.42 -2.65
C HIS A 176 -18.49 -2.17 -1.88
N LEU A 177 -17.94 -1.61 -0.81
CA LEU A 177 -16.98 -2.32 0.06
C LEU A 177 -17.60 -3.57 0.69
N ASP A 178 -18.90 -3.56 0.93
CA ASP A 178 -19.64 -4.70 1.50
C ASP A 178 -19.91 -5.84 0.52
N GLY A 179 -19.61 -5.66 -0.78
CA GLY A 179 -20.00 -6.62 -1.82
C GLY A 179 -19.25 -7.95 -1.78
N VAL A 180 -18.03 -7.97 -1.24
CA VAL A 180 -17.16 -9.16 -1.27
C VAL A 180 -16.83 -9.68 0.12
N LYS A 181 -16.68 -8.80 1.08
CA LYS A 181 -16.46 -9.13 2.49
C LYS A 181 -17.18 -8.10 3.34
N ALA A 182 -18.43 -8.34 3.66
CA ALA A 182 -19.13 -7.49 4.60
C ALA A 182 -18.31 -7.38 5.90
N PHE A 183 -17.92 -6.17 6.27
CA PHE A 183 -17.16 -5.92 7.50
C PHE A 183 -17.88 -6.55 8.70
N ALA A 184 -19.17 -6.33 8.81
CA ALA A 184 -20.00 -6.84 9.90
C ALA A 184 -20.13 -8.39 9.93
N GLY A 185 -19.97 -9.06 8.79
CA GLY A 185 -20.04 -10.52 8.70
C GLY A 185 -18.70 -11.24 8.87
N GLY A 186 -17.60 -10.48 8.91
CA GLY A 186 -16.25 -11.04 9.02
C GLY A 186 -15.88 -11.47 10.44
N SER A 187 -14.93 -12.38 10.55
CA SER A 187 -14.25 -12.65 11.81
C SER A 187 -13.47 -11.40 12.28
N LYS A 188 -13.10 -11.36 13.56
CA LYS A 188 -12.28 -10.24 14.08
C LYS A 188 -10.97 -10.07 13.31
N GLU A 189 -10.38 -11.15 12.84
CA GLU A 189 -9.15 -11.11 12.05
C GLU A 189 -9.37 -10.53 10.66
N GLU A 190 -10.46 -10.90 9.99
CA GLU A 190 -10.85 -10.31 8.69
C GLU A 190 -11.19 -8.83 8.81
N GLN A 191 -11.88 -8.44 9.89
CA GLN A 191 -12.15 -7.04 10.18
C GLN A 191 -10.87 -6.24 10.46
N LEU A 192 -9.91 -6.82 11.19
CA LEU A 192 -8.60 -6.22 11.42
C LEU A 192 -7.85 -6.02 10.10
N GLU A 193 -7.81 -7.04 9.24
CA GLU A 193 -7.18 -6.93 7.92
C GLU A 193 -7.79 -5.79 7.09
N GLN A 194 -9.11 -5.64 7.09
CA GLN A 194 -9.78 -4.56 6.37
C GLN A 194 -9.41 -3.18 6.92
N ILE A 195 -9.41 -3.02 8.24
CA ILE A 195 -8.99 -1.77 8.90
C ILE A 195 -7.56 -1.42 8.52
N ILE A 196 -6.64 -2.36 8.67
CA ILE A 196 -5.22 -2.12 8.41
C ILE A 196 -4.95 -1.87 6.92
N THR A 197 -5.62 -2.59 6.03
CA THR A 197 -5.49 -2.36 4.58
C THR A 197 -5.92 -0.95 4.21
N GLN A 198 -7.05 -0.48 4.70
CA GLN A 198 -7.52 0.88 4.43
C GLN A 198 -6.64 1.94 5.12
N LYS A 199 -6.15 1.68 6.33
CA LYS A 199 -5.15 2.52 6.98
C LYS A 199 -3.88 2.62 6.13
N TRP A 200 -3.37 1.49 5.64
CA TRP A 200 -2.16 1.44 4.81
C TRP A 200 -2.30 2.25 3.52
N ILE A 201 -3.48 2.20 2.86
CA ILE A 201 -3.78 3.06 1.72
C ILE A 201 -3.81 4.55 2.15
N ALA A 202 -4.44 4.85 3.27
CA ALA A 202 -4.68 6.22 3.73
C ALA A 202 -3.41 6.94 4.21
N VAL A 203 -2.43 6.21 4.76
CA VAL A 203 -1.17 6.82 5.23
C VAL A 203 -0.20 7.13 4.10
N PHE A 204 -0.50 6.73 2.84
CA PHE A 204 0.33 7.14 1.70
C PHE A 204 0.44 8.68 1.65
N PRO A 205 1.63 9.29 1.43
CA PRO A 205 2.90 8.65 1.08
C PRO A 205 3.84 8.37 2.27
N ASN A 206 3.33 8.27 3.50
CA ASN A 206 4.14 7.96 4.67
C ASN A 206 4.53 6.47 4.71
N GLY A 207 5.56 6.12 3.95
CA GLY A 207 6.03 4.75 3.86
C GLY A 207 6.57 4.18 5.18
N ASN A 208 7.04 5.03 6.09
CA ASN A 208 7.50 4.58 7.41
C ASN A 208 6.35 4.05 8.25
N GLU A 209 5.23 4.76 8.27
CA GLU A 209 4.02 4.33 8.97
C GLU A 209 3.43 3.08 8.30
N GLY A 210 3.34 3.09 6.96
CA GLY A 210 2.87 1.92 6.22
C GLY A 210 3.70 0.66 6.52
N TRP A 211 5.02 0.78 6.58
CA TRP A 211 5.91 -0.34 6.94
C TRP A 211 5.80 -0.74 8.41
N ALA A 212 5.59 0.20 9.32
CA ALA A 212 5.35 -0.09 10.73
C ALA A 212 4.08 -0.93 10.92
N GLU A 213 2.99 -0.59 10.21
CA GLU A 213 1.75 -1.36 10.24
C GLU A 213 1.94 -2.78 9.72
N VAL A 214 2.62 -2.94 8.60
CA VAL A 214 2.95 -4.25 8.05
C VAL A 214 3.69 -5.12 9.05
N ARG A 215 4.73 -4.57 9.68
CA ARG A 215 5.53 -5.31 10.67
C ARG A 215 4.78 -5.62 11.96
N ARG A 216 3.75 -4.87 12.26
CA ARG A 216 2.93 -5.04 13.46
C ARG A 216 1.82 -6.07 13.28
N THR A 217 1.26 -6.16 12.04
CA THR A 217 0.02 -6.88 11.78
C THR A 217 0.11 -7.92 10.68
N ASP A 218 1.18 -7.92 9.89
CA ASP A 218 1.36 -8.70 8.65
C ASP A 218 0.35 -8.33 7.54
N TYR A 219 -0.37 -7.21 7.68
CA TYR A 219 -1.31 -6.70 6.70
C TYR A 219 -0.81 -5.40 6.04
N PRO A 220 -1.22 -5.13 4.81
CA PRO A 220 -2.15 -5.88 3.96
C PRO A 220 -1.51 -7.14 3.35
N ARG A 221 -2.32 -8.14 3.07
CA ARG A 221 -1.84 -9.40 2.42
C ARG A 221 -1.45 -9.22 0.95
N TYR A 222 -1.64 -8.04 0.38
CA TYR A 222 -1.20 -7.70 -0.98
C TYR A 222 0.31 -7.56 -1.13
N LEU A 223 1.03 -7.51 -0.03
CA LEU A 223 2.46 -7.37 -0.02
C LEU A 223 3.13 -8.59 -0.66
N LEU A 224 3.97 -8.31 -1.62
CA LEU A 224 4.65 -9.32 -2.43
C LEU A 224 6.12 -9.41 -2.04
N ALA A 225 6.59 -10.65 -2.00
CA ALA A 225 8.03 -10.86 -1.91
C ALA A 225 8.71 -10.31 -3.17
N PRO A 226 9.92 -9.73 -3.06
CA PRO A 226 10.64 -9.23 -4.20
C PRO A 226 10.87 -10.31 -5.26
N VAL A 227 10.62 -9.98 -6.53
CA VAL A 227 10.97 -10.82 -7.66
C VAL A 227 12.49 -10.73 -7.94
N ASN A 228 13.04 -11.71 -8.66
CA ASN A 228 14.45 -11.74 -9.07
C ASN A 228 15.46 -11.71 -7.90
N GLY A 229 15.09 -12.25 -6.77
CA GLY A 229 15.89 -12.14 -5.56
C GLY A 229 15.83 -10.72 -4.99
N ASN A 230 16.07 -10.61 -3.73
CA ASN A 230 16.19 -9.29 -3.11
C ASN A 230 17.66 -8.83 -3.18
N ASN A 231 17.88 -7.54 -3.34
CA ASN A 231 19.23 -6.94 -3.32
C ASN A 231 19.86 -6.91 -1.92
N SER A 232 19.49 -7.85 -1.06
CA SER A 232 19.98 -7.90 0.33
C SER A 232 21.32 -8.60 0.49
N ASN A 233 21.96 -9.01 -0.60
CA ASN A 233 23.21 -9.80 -0.57
C ASN A 233 23.08 -11.09 0.28
N GLY A 234 21.93 -11.72 0.28
CA GLY A 234 21.65 -12.93 1.04
C GLY A 234 21.24 -12.74 2.50
N GLU A 235 21.13 -11.50 2.97
CA GLU A 235 20.67 -11.24 4.34
C GLU A 235 19.20 -11.58 4.56
N VAL A 236 18.39 -11.49 3.50
CA VAL A 236 16.98 -11.86 3.51
C VAL A 236 16.80 -13.07 2.62
N ALA A 237 16.17 -14.12 3.12
CA ALA A 237 15.90 -15.31 2.33
C ALA A 237 15.02 -15.00 1.12
N SER A 238 15.22 -15.71 0.01
CA SER A 238 14.42 -15.56 -1.20
C SER A 238 12.92 -15.71 -0.88
N GLY A 239 12.11 -14.83 -1.45
CA GLY A 239 10.67 -14.82 -1.21
C GLY A 239 10.23 -14.28 0.16
N LYS A 240 11.14 -13.71 0.94
CA LYS A 240 10.83 -13.09 2.25
C LYS A 240 10.94 -11.58 2.19
N LEU A 241 10.17 -10.91 3.04
CA LEU A 241 10.24 -9.47 3.24
C LEU A 241 11.27 -9.12 4.32
N ILE A 242 11.78 -7.88 4.24
CA ILE A 242 12.73 -7.37 5.23
C ILE A 242 12.04 -7.23 6.59
N LYS A 243 12.74 -7.66 7.64
CA LYS A 243 12.25 -7.60 9.02
C LYS A 243 12.71 -6.34 9.75
N ARG A 244 13.84 -5.79 9.36
CA ARG A 244 14.43 -4.61 9.99
C ARG A 244 15.39 -3.87 9.04
N ILE A 245 15.73 -2.65 9.39
CA ILE A 245 16.79 -1.89 8.74
C ILE A 245 18.13 -2.32 9.33
N ASN A 246 19.15 -2.40 8.50
CA ASN A 246 20.52 -2.64 8.95
C ASN A 246 21.04 -1.49 9.82
N TYR A 247 21.93 -1.81 10.72
CA TYR A 247 22.67 -0.79 11.45
C TYR A 247 23.53 0.03 10.47
N PRO A 248 23.67 1.34 10.71
CA PRO A 248 24.59 2.17 9.94
C PRO A 248 26.02 1.62 10.01
N ASN A 249 26.79 1.81 8.95
CA ASN A 249 28.20 1.38 8.92
C ASN A 249 29.04 1.99 10.04
N SER A 250 28.67 3.16 10.56
CA SER A 250 29.32 3.78 11.73
C SER A 250 29.28 2.90 12.96
N GLU A 251 28.22 2.07 13.13
CA GLU A 251 28.09 1.14 14.25
C GLU A 251 29.10 -0.02 14.21
N SER A 252 29.78 -0.23 13.08
CA SER A 252 30.83 -1.25 12.99
C SER A 252 31.96 -1.05 14.02
N ARG A 253 32.15 0.18 14.46
CA ARG A 253 33.17 0.58 15.45
C ARG A 253 32.69 0.57 16.89
N ASN A 254 31.38 0.34 17.10
CA ASN A 254 30.81 0.27 18.44
C ASN A 254 31.12 -1.09 19.07
N PRO A 255 31.88 -1.17 20.18
CA PRO A 255 32.19 -2.45 20.82
C PRO A 255 30.96 -3.18 21.36
N ASN A 256 29.88 -2.45 21.62
CA ASN A 256 28.62 -2.98 22.12
C ASN A 256 27.58 -3.19 21.01
N LYS A 257 27.98 -3.15 19.74
CA LYS A 257 27.02 -3.39 18.66
C LYS A 257 26.41 -4.78 18.82
N PRO A 258 25.10 -4.94 18.57
CA PRO A 258 24.49 -6.23 18.53
C PRO A 258 25.24 -7.14 17.54
N GLY A 259 25.39 -8.42 17.91
CA GLY A 259 26.01 -9.42 17.04
C GLY A 259 25.36 -9.54 15.68
N ASN A 260 25.60 -10.59 14.94
CA ASN A 260 25.20 -10.81 13.56
C ASN A 260 23.68 -10.67 13.32
N VAL A 261 23.19 -9.43 13.36
CA VAL A 261 21.82 -9.08 12.98
C VAL A 261 21.84 -8.41 11.61
N ASN A 262 20.93 -8.84 10.76
CA ASN A 262 20.80 -8.39 9.38
C ASN A 262 19.33 -8.09 9.05
N GLN A 263 19.03 -7.68 7.83
CA GLN A 263 17.67 -7.31 7.41
C GLN A 263 16.64 -8.45 7.57
N GLY A 264 17.06 -9.70 7.53
CA GLY A 264 16.21 -10.88 7.76
C GLY A 264 16.03 -11.26 9.23
N SER A 265 16.78 -10.63 10.14
CA SER A 265 16.71 -10.95 11.57
C SER A 265 15.45 -10.36 12.21
N ARG A 266 14.75 -11.17 13.00
CA ARG A 266 13.62 -10.70 13.80
C ARG A 266 14.03 -9.67 14.84
N VAL A 267 13.15 -8.74 15.12
CA VAL A 267 13.27 -7.81 16.25
C VAL A 267 12.71 -8.48 17.52
N TRP A 268 13.01 -7.95 18.70
CA TRP A 268 12.69 -8.60 19.97
C TRP A 268 11.19 -8.79 20.23
N TRP A 269 10.33 -7.99 19.60
CA TRP A 269 8.87 -8.13 19.70
C TRP A 269 8.27 -8.99 18.58
N ASP A 270 9.05 -9.36 17.56
CA ASP A 270 8.62 -10.22 16.46
C ASP A 270 8.76 -11.69 16.95
N VAL A 271 7.69 -12.19 17.51
CA VAL A 271 7.62 -13.57 18.02
C VAL A 271 7.49 -14.58 16.88
N ALA A 272 7.79 -15.82 17.18
CA ALA A 272 7.56 -16.91 16.22
C ALA A 272 6.08 -17.00 15.90
N ASP A 273 5.78 -17.17 14.61
CA ASP A 273 4.42 -17.31 14.15
C ASP A 273 3.72 -18.52 14.76
N THR A 274 2.42 -18.39 14.98
CA THR A 274 1.55 -19.45 15.51
C THR A 274 0.45 -19.79 14.51
N MET A 275 -0.12 -20.98 14.63
CA MET A 275 -1.30 -21.36 13.88
C MET A 275 -2.57 -20.92 14.61
N ASN A 276 -3.59 -20.52 13.84
CA ASN A 276 -4.93 -20.30 14.37
C ASN A 276 -5.63 -21.64 14.65
N ASP A 277 -6.84 -21.58 15.22
CA ASP A 277 -7.65 -22.75 15.56
C ASP A 277 -8.04 -23.63 14.35
N LYS A 278 -7.86 -23.11 13.13
CA LYS A 278 -8.10 -23.84 11.87
C LYS A 278 -6.81 -24.43 11.29
N GLY A 279 -5.71 -24.39 12.01
CA GLY A 279 -4.42 -24.89 11.53
C GLY A 279 -3.76 -24.03 10.44
N GLN A 280 -4.22 -22.81 10.28
CA GLN A 280 -3.62 -21.84 9.35
C GLN A 280 -2.66 -20.95 10.11
N TRP A 281 -1.58 -20.58 9.46
CA TRP A 281 -0.64 -19.61 10.01
C TRP A 281 -1.25 -18.22 10.07
N HIS A 282 -1.06 -17.49 11.14
CA HIS A 282 -1.46 -16.07 11.24
C HIS A 282 -0.66 -15.22 10.28
N THR A 283 0.64 -15.48 10.16
CA THR A 283 1.54 -14.73 9.31
C THR A 283 1.61 -15.33 7.90
N PRO A 284 1.45 -14.55 6.82
CA PRO A 284 1.67 -15.00 5.45
C PRO A 284 3.07 -15.58 5.23
N ASN A 285 3.21 -16.52 4.27
CA ASN A 285 4.45 -17.27 4.04
C ASN A 285 5.68 -16.39 3.78
N ASN A 286 5.50 -15.23 3.16
CA ASN A 286 6.57 -14.30 2.85
C ASN A 286 7.09 -13.50 4.07
N PHE A 287 6.38 -13.56 5.19
CA PHE A 287 6.79 -12.93 6.46
C PHE A 287 7.38 -13.92 7.46
N ARG A 288 7.10 -15.20 7.29
CA ARG A 288 7.59 -16.28 8.16
C ARG A 288 9.05 -16.59 7.96
#